data_acd971ed95ab7e70f40cedd424cf06de
#
_entry.id   acd971ed95ab7e70f40cedd424cf06de
#
_cell.length_a   1.000
_cell.length_b   1.000
_cell.length_c   1.000
_cell.angle_alpha   90.00
_cell.angle_beta   90.00
_cell.angle_gamma   90.00
#
_symmetry.space_group_name_H-M   'P 1'
#
loop_
_entity.id
_entity.type
_entity.pdbx_description
1 polymer ?
#
loop_
_entity_poly.entity_id
_entity_poly.type
_entity_poly.pdbx_seq_one_letter_code
_entity_poly.pdbx_strand_id
1 'polypeptide(L)' 'DAAQDAKMISHEELAENVYCTGYDNGVKIYVNYNNKAVTVDGMELAAMSWEVSR' A
#
# COMPACT_ATOMS: atom_id res chain seq x y z
N ASP A 1 6.55 4.00 17.13
CA ASP A 1 5.75 3.79 15.93
C ASP A 1 6.19 2.51 15.24
N ALA A 2 5.23 1.64 14.94
CA ALA A 2 5.53 0.33 14.36
C ALA A 2 6.30 0.46 13.03
N ALA A 3 5.98 1.45 12.24
CA ALA A 3 6.64 1.66 10.94
C ALA A 3 8.10 2.08 11.09
N GLN A 4 8.46 2.69 12.21
CA GLN A 4 9.85 3.07 12.47
C GLN A 4 10.72 1.88 12.85
N ASP A 5 10.12 0.89 13.50
CA ASP A 5 10.86 -0.27 14.00
C ASP A 5 10.84 -1.43 13.01
N ALA A 6 9.95 -1.38 12.03
CA ALA A 6 9.80 -2.45 11.07
C ALA A 6 10.69 -2.20 9.85
N LYS A 7 11.19 -3.29 9.27
CA LYS A 7 11.96 -3.23 8.04
C LYS A 7 11.06 -3.49 6.85
N MET A 8 11.26 -2.76 5.77
CA MET A 8 10.58 -3.03 4.52
C MET A 8 11.09 -4.34 3.95
N ILE A 9 10.19 -5.31 3.81
CA ILE A 9 10.56 -6.64 3.30
C ILE A 9 10.07 -6.87 1.87
N SER A 10 9.13 -6.06 1.40
CA SER A 10 8.65 -6.19 0.03
C SER A 10 8.15 -4.84 -0.47
N HIS A 11 8.26 -4.66 -1.77
CA HIS A 11 7.73 -3.48 -2.46
C HIS A 11 7.38 -3.93 -3.86
N GLU A 12 6.11 -3.82 -4.24
CA GLU A 12 5.70 -4.27 -5.55
C GLU A 12 4.62 -3.38 -6.14
N GLU A 13 4.59 -3.31 -7.46
CA GLU A 13 3.55 -2.60 -8.18
C GLU A 13 2.41 -3.57 -8.44
N LEU A 14 1.24 -3.29 -7.87
CA LEU A 14 0.08 -4.16 -8.01
C LEU A 14 -0.69 -3.88 -9.30
N ALA A 15 -0.67 -2.64 -9.73
CA ALA A 15 -1.30 -2.19 -10.96
C ALA A 15 -0.61 -0.91 -11.38
N GLU A 16 -0.95 -0.36 -12.54
CA GLU A 16 -0.34 0.88 -13.00
C GLU A 16 -0.52 1.97 -11.95
N ASN A 17 0.60 2.53 -11.46
CA ASN A 17 0.64 3.57 -10.44
C ASN A 17 0.00 3.17 -9.10
N VAL A 18 -0.05 1.87 -8.81
CA VAL A 18 -0.54 1.36 -7.53
C VAL A 18 0.55 0.47 -6.92
N TYR A 19 0.96 0.79 -5.71
CA TYR A 19 2.08 0.12 -5.06
C TYR A 19 1.69 -0.42 -3.71
N CYS A 20 2.34 -1.51 -3.31
CA CYS A 20 2.18 -2.09 -1.99
C CYS A 20 3.55 -2.30 -1.37
N THR A 21 3.75 -1.78 -0.18
CA THR A 21 4.99 -1.97 0.60
C THR A 21 4.65 -2.79 1.83
N GLY A 22 5.36 -3.91 2.01
CA GLY A 22 5.19 -4.77 3.18
C GLY A 22 6.35 -4.62 4.15
N TYR A 23 6.04 -4.73 5.43
CA TYR A 23 7.03 -4.64 6.51
C TYR A 23 7.04 -5.94 7.32
N ASP A 24 8.13 -6.18 8.04
CA ASP A 24 8.32 -7.43 8.75
C ASP A 24 7.41 -7.59 9.97
N ASN A 25 6.72 -6.55 10.38
CA ASN A 25 5.75 -6.61 11.47
C ASN A 25 4.33 -6.91 10.99
N GLY A 26 4.15 -7.26 9.73
CA GLY A 26 2.84 -7.58 9.16
C GLY A 26 2.06 -6.38 8.63
N VAL A 27 2.63 -5.19 8.72
CA VAL A 27 1.98 -3.98 8.20
C VAL A 27 2.21 -3.89 6.70
N LYS A 28 1.17 -3.51 5.96
CA LYS A 28 1.26 -3.24 4.52
C LYS A 28 0.70 -1.86 4.24
N ILE A 29 1.36 -1.13 3.35
CA ILE A 29 0.92 0.19 2.94
C ILE A 29 0.63 0.15 1.45
N TYR A 30 -0.60 0.48 1.08
CA TYR A 30 -1.04 0.53 -0.30
C TYR A 30 -1.14 1.99 -0.71
N VAL A 31 -0.59 2.33 -1.88
CA VAL A 31 -0.60 3.71 -2.39
C VAL A 31 -1.18 3.71 -3.79
N ASN A 32 -2.11 4.61 -4.05
CA ASN A 32 -2.70 4.81 -5.36
C ASN A 32 -2.31 6.19 -5.87
N TYR A 33 -1.50 6.22 -6.93
CA TYR A 33 -1.07 7.47 -7.56
C TYR A 33 -1.93 7.86 -8.77
N ASN A 34 -3.00 7.10 -9.03
CA ASN A 34 -3.90 7.43 -10.14
C ASN A 34 -4.83 8.57 -9.75
N ASN A 35 -5.37 9.25 -10.76
CA ASN A 35 -6.34 10.31 -10.52
C ASN A 35 -7.77 9.78 -10.40
N LYS A 36 -7.91 8.47 -10.21
CA LYS A 36 -9.21 7.83 -10.03
C LYS A 36 -9.05 6.69 -9.03
N ALA A 37 -10.14 6.25 -8.43
CA ALA A 37 -10.12 5.14 -7.47
C ALA A 37 -9.77 3.83 -8.18
N VAL A 38 -9.04 2.97 -7.48
CA VAL A 38 -8.62 1.66 -7.98
C VAL A 38 -8.94 0.62 -6.91
N THR A 39 -9.42 -0.55 -7.32
CA THR A 39 -9.68 -1.65 -6.40
C THR A 39 -8.55 -2.66 -6.49
N VAL A 40 -7.93 -2.97 -5.35
CA VAL A 40 -6.90 -4.01 -5.24
C VAL A 40 -7.21 -4.87 -4.03
N ASP A 41 -7.08 -6.18 -4.18
CA ASP A 41 -7.31 -7.15 -3.10
C ASP A 41 -8.64 -6.91 -2.37
N GLY A 42 -9.70 -6.54 -3.12
CA GLY A 42 -11.01 -6.28 -2.54
C GLY A 42 -11.11 -4.96 -1.80
N MET A 43 -10.09 -4.13 -1.86
CA MET A 43 -10.04 -2.84 -1.17
C MET A 43 -10.04 -1.72 -2.21
N GLU A 44 -10.91 -0.73 -2.02
CA GLU A 44 -10.95 0.42 -2.89
C GLU A 44 -10.00 1.50 -2.37
N LEU A 45 -9.07 1.92 -3.23
CA LEU A 45 -8.14 2.99 -2.92
C LEU A 45 -8.60 4.24 -3.64
N ALA A 46 -8.90 5.28 -2.90
CA ALA A 46 -9.31 6.56 -3.49
C ALA A 46 -8.16 7.15 -4.31
N ALA A 47 -8.52 8.05 -5.22
CA ALA A 47 -7.52 8.70 -6.06
C ALA A 47 -6.48 9.44 -5.21
N MET A 48 -5.22 9.30 -5.58
CA MET A 48 -4.09 9.99 -4.94
C MET A 48 -4.07 9.81 -3.42
N SER A 49 -4.40 8.60 -2.96
CA SER A 49 -4.46 8.32 -1.53
C SER A 49 -3.69 7.04 -1.19
N TRP A 50 -3.64 6.74 0.09
CA TRP A 50 -2.95 5.56 0.59
C TRP A 50 -3.75 4.95 1.73
N GLU A 51 -3.52 3.66 1.97
CA GLU A 51 -4.16 2.90 3.05
C GLU A 51 -3.12 2.05 3.75
N VAL A 52 -3.29 1.88 5.05
CA VAL A 52 -2.45 1.00 5.87
C VAL A 52 -3.28 -0.21 6.26
N SER A 53 -2.72 -1.40 6.03
CA SER A 53 -3.34 -2.68 6.39
C SER A 53 -2.44 -3.40 7.38
N ARG A 54 -3.06 -4.09 8.31
CA ARG A 54 -2.32 -4.87 9.31
C ARG A 54 -2.77 -6.31 9.29
#